data_1ff3f25c6e7d757a66c9a892485de0d0
#
_entry.id   1ff3f25c6e7d757a66c9a892485de0d0
#
_cell.length_a   1.000
_cell.length_b   1.000
_cell.length_c   1.000
_cell.angle_alpha   90.00
_cell.angle_beta   90.00
_cell.angle_gamma   90.00
#
_symmetry.space_group_name_H-M   'P 1'
#
loop_
_entity.id
_entity.type
_entity.pdbx_description
1 polymer ?
#
loop_
_entity_poly.entity_id
_entity_poly.type
_entity_poly.pdbx_seq_one_letter_code
_entity_poly.pdbx_strand_id
1 'polypeptide(L)'
;MNELISTLTNYLTSIQNFIWGPPMIVLLLGLGLLLTVNLRLLQLRKLSLALRLACSPYDHDPEKQGDVTSYAALCTALAATVGTANIAGVATAVSMGGPGALFWMFVAAFLGMATKYAECMLAVRYREKDASGHFIGGPMLYIQKGLGSKYRRTAGILATMFAVSGILAACFGIGTYTQIDSIVKSAMQFNCNPVHASVVVTVLVAIITCGGIRTISSTSKFIVPAMAFLYIIGCMIIIVANIKNVPGALMTIVRDAFHPAQAIGGFAGATVLMAIQKGVARGIFSNEAGLGSAPLASASAKTNSAVEQGLISMTATFIDTMIICMLTGITLIITNAWTSQFTGVDMTTLAFQSVLGDTPGRLIVNISLILFGFSSIIGWNFYAERCVIYLFGTGSIRFYRPLYICIVASYILVVAFIDVKNVAGNKAIFAIWTIADIANGLMAFPNLIALFMLRKVVFEETVKYFKHKKALRMKSANCQS
;
A
#
# COMPACT_ATOMS: atom_id res chain seq x y z
N MET A 1 9.10 -14.39 31.32
CA MET A 1 8.84 -13.33 30.31
C MET A 1 9.21 -13.78 28.88
N ASN A 2 10.43 -14.30 28.63
CA ASN A 2 10.84 -14.76 27.29
C ASN A 2 10.01 -15.94 26.76
N GLU A 3 9.57 -16.85 27.62
CA GLU A 3 8.74 -18.00 27.25
C GLU A 3 7.31 -17.58 26.89
N LEU A 4 6.73 -16.65 27.65
CA LEU A 4 5.42 -16.05 27.35
C LEU A 4 5.43 -15.31 26.00
N ILE A 5 6.46 -14.50 25.74
CA ILE A 5 6.63 -13.77 24.47
C ILE A 5 6.78 -14.76 23.30
N SER A 6 7.55 -15.84 23.46
CA SER A 6 7.71 -16.85 22.41
C SER A 6 6.41 -17.59 22.13
N THR A 7 5.66 -17.98 23.15
CA THR A 7 4.37 -18.64 23.03
C THR A 7 3.36 -17.73 22.30
N LEU A 8 3.25 -16.47 22.73
CA LEU A 8 2.39 -15.48 22.10
C LEU A 8 2.76 -15.28 20.63
N THR A 9 4.06 -15.16 20.32
CA THR A 9 4.55 -14.98 18.96
C THR A 9 4.20 -16.17 18.06
N ASN A 10 4.28 -17.40 18.59
CA ASN A 10 3.90 -18.60 17.85
C ASN A 10 2.40 -18.64 17.54
N TYR A 11 1.54 -18.26 18.49
CA TYR A 11 0.09 -18.13 18.26
C TYR A 11 -0.22 -17.06 17.20
N LEU A 12 0.38 -15.89 17.32
CA LEU A 12 0.19 -14.81 16.36
C LEU A 12 0.64 -15.22 14.95
N THR A 13 1.77 -15.90 14.85
CA THR A 13 2.29 -16.42 13.55
C THR A 13 1.34 -17.46 12.95
N SER A 14 0.74 -18.31 13.77
CA SER A 14 -0.25 -19.30 13.31
C SER A 14 -1.51 -18.60 12.77
N ILE A 15 -2.00 -17.56 13.44
CA ILE A 15 -3.13 -16.75 12.98
C ILE A 15 -2.78 -16.01 11.69
N GLN A 16 -1.60 -15.40 11.62
CA GLN A 16 -1.11 -14.72 10.41
C GLN A 16 -1.05 -15.68 9.21
N ASN A 17 -0.48 -16.87 9.41
CA ASN A 17 -0.37 -17.89 8.36
C ASN A 17 -1.73 -18.41 7.90
N PHE A 18 -2.72 -18.49 8.81
CA PHE A 18 -4.09 -18.84 8.45
C PHE A 18 -4.75 -17.75 7.60
N ILE A 19 -4.64 -16.48 8.04
CA ILE A 19 -5.26 -15.31 7.37
C ILE A 19 -4.62 -15.08 5.99
N TRP A 20 -3.27 -15.11 5.91
CA TRP A 20 -2.52 -14.94 4.65
C TRP A 20 -2.20 -16.25 3.95
N GLY A 21 -2.91 -17.31 4.32
CA GLY A 21 -2.78 -18.62 3.71
C GLY A 21 -3.37 -18.69 2.30
N PRO A 22 -3.30 -19.90 1.69
CA PRO A 22 -3.81 -20.12 0.32
C PRO A 22 -5.23 -19.62 0.07
N PRO A 23 -6.20 -19.72 1.02
CA PRO A 23 -7.56 -19.23 0.79
C PRO A 23 -7.64 -17.73 0.50
N MET A 24 -6.90 -16.90 1.26
CA MET A 24 -6.89 -15.45 1.04
C MET A 24 -6.21 -15.09 -0.28
N ILE A 25 -5.11 -15.76 -0.61
CA ILE A 25 -4.40 -15.57 -1.89
C ILE A 25 -5.32 -15.91 -3.07
N VAL A 26 -6.04 -17.02 -2.99
CA VAL A 26 -7.01 -17.44 -4.02
C VAL A 26 -8.14 -16.41 -4.14
N LEU A 27 -8.67 -15.90 -3.03
CA LEU A 27 -9.71 -14.88 -3.04
C LEU A 27 -9.22 -13.57 -3.69
N LEU A 28 -8.03 -13.10 -3.33
CA LEU A 28 -7.44 -11.86 -3.86
C LEU A 28 -7.14 -11.96 -5.35
N LEU A 29 -6.40 -13.00 -5.75
CA LEU A 29 -6.07 -13.22 -7.17
C LEU A 29 -7.30 -13.59 -7.99
N GLY A 30 -8.18 -14.44 -7.47
CA GLY A 30 -9.40 -14.88 -8.13
C GLY A 30 -10.38 -13.73 -8.38
N LEU A 31 -10.58 -12.86 -7.39
CA LEU A 31 -11.40 -11.66 -7.57
C LEU A 31 -10.75 -10.67 -8.54
N GLY A 32 -9.44 -10.45 -8.44
CA GLY A 32 -8.70 -9.61 -9.37
C GLY A 32 -8.79 -10.13 -10.82
N LEU A 33 -8.68 -11.44 -11.02
CA LEU A 33 -8.86 -12.09 -12.32
C LEU A 33 -10.30 -11.92 -12.82
N LEU A 34 -11.29 -12.18 -11.98
CA LEU A 34 -12.71 -12.03 -12.32
C LEU A 34 -13.02 -10.58 -12.74
N LEU A 35 -12.54 -9.59 -12.01
CA LEU A 35 -12.70 -8.18 -12.37
C LEU A 35 -11.96 -7.85 -13.66
N THR A 36 -10.74 -8.35 -13.85
CA THR A 36 -9.95 -8.17 -15.06
C THR A 36 -10.68 -8.68 -16.30
N VAL A 37 -11.25 -9.87 -16.23
CA VAL A 37 -12.03 -10.48 -17.33
C VAL A 37 -13.33 -9.71 -17.57
N ASN A 38 -14.09 -9.42 -16.52
CA ASN A 38 -15.37 -8.69 -16.63
C ASN A 38 -15.18 -7.28 -17.21
N LEU A 39 -14.12 -6.60 -16.84
CA LEU A 39 -13.75 -5.26 -17.33
C LEU A 39 -12.98 -5.31 -18.65
N ARG A 40 -12.78 -6.51 -19.23
CA ARG A 40 -12.11 -6.73 -20.53
C ARG A 40 -10.69 -6.12 -20.55
N LEU A 41 -9.85 -6.45 -19.56
CA LEU A 41 -8.48 -5.95 -19.43
C LEU A 41 -8.41 -4.40 -19.40
N LEU A 42 -9.30 -3.77 -18.62
CA LEU A 42 -9.40 -2.31 -18.50
C LEU A 42 -8.04 -1.68 -18.17
N GLN A 43 -7.28 -2.31 -17.27
CA GLN A 43 -5.98 -1.83 -16.82
C GLN A 43 -4.96 -1.72 -17.96
N LEU A 44 -5.02 -2.55 -18.99
CA LEU A 44 -4.20 -2.40 -20.19
C LEU A 44 -4.78 -1.38 -21.16
N ARG A 45 -6.06 -1.55 -21.49
CA ARG A 45 -6.73 -0.76 -22.54
C ARG A 45 -6.89 0.71 -22.18
N LYS A 46 -6.91 1.04 -20.89
CA LYS A 46 -7.18 2.39 -20.40
C LYS A 46 -6.08 2.96 -19.50
N LEU A 47 -4.91 2.29 -19.42
CA LEU A 47 -3.77 2.77 -18.64
C LEU A 47 -3.31 4.16 -19.09
N SER A 48 -3.15 4.38 -20.38
CA SER A 48 -2.76 5.68 -20.95
C SER A 48 -3.77 6.78 -20.60
N LEU A 49 -5.09 6.47 -20.65
CA LEU A 49 -6.12 7.40 -20.22
C LEU A 49 -6.03 7.66 -18.71
N ALA A 50 -5.80 6.63 -17.91
CA ALA A 50 -5.70 6.74 -16.46
C ALA A 50 -4.51 7.61 -16.04
N LEU A 51 -3.34 7.41 -16.65
CA LEU A 51 -2.14 8.23 -16.41
C LEU A 51 -2.36 9.69 -16.83
N ARG A 52 -3.02 9.91 -17.98
CA ARG A 52 -3.37 11.27 -18.44
C ARG A 52 -4.30 11.96 -17.45
N LEU A 53 -5.32 11.25 -16.93
CA LEU A 53 -6.23 11.79 -15.92
C LEU A 53 -5.52 12.07 -14.59
N ALA A 54 -4.61 11.20 -14.17
CA ALA A 54 -3.82 11.36 -12.95
C ALA A 54 -2.90 12.59 -12.99
N CYS A 55 -2.33 12.90 -14.18
CA CYS A 55 -1.42 14.03 -14.39
C CYS A 55 -2.14 15.28 -14.92
N SER A 56 -3.47 15.28 -15.02
CA SER A 56 -4.21 16.40 -15.60
C SER A 56 -4.27 17.58 -14.66
N PRO A 57 -3.90 18.80 -15.11
CA PRO A 57 -4.04 20.04 -14.33
C PRO A 57 -5.50 20.52 -14.21
N TYR A 58 -6.46 19.89 -14.91
CA TYR A 58 -7.87 20.31 -14.98
C TYR A 58 -8.71 19.99 -13.72
N ASP A 59 -8.10 19.98 -12.56
CA ASP A 59 -8.80 19.74 -11.29
C ASP A 59 -9.42 21.03 -10.69
N HIS A 60 -9.39 22.13 -11.42
CA HIS A 60 -9.94 23.43 -10.99
C HIS A 60 -11.37 23.72 -11.45
N ASP A 61 -12.08 22.69 -11.95
CA ASP A 61 -13.50 22.82 -12.28
C ASP A 61 -14.31 23.06 -10.98
N PRO A 62 -14.91 24.26 -10.79
CA PRO A 62 -15.64 24.59 -9.58
C PRO A 62 -16.91 23.75 -9.38
N GLU A 63 -17.41 23.11 -10.42
CA GLU A 63 -18.58 22.24 -10.33
C GLU A 63 -18.27 20.83 -9.79
N LYS A 64 -16.97 20.46 -9.69
CA LYS A 64 -16.58 19.18 -9.14
C LYS A 64 -16.73 19.15 -7.63
N GLN A 65 -17.43 18.15 -7.13
CA GLN A 65 -17.61 17.92 -5.68
C GLN A 65 -16.49 17.09 -5.08
N GLY A 66 -15.98 17.49 -3.93
CA GLY A 66 -14.91 16.81 -3.18
C GLY A 66 -14.15 17.78 -2.27
N ASP A 67 -13.31 17.22 -1.40
CA ASP A 67 -12.52 17.99 -0.42
C ASP A 67 -11.14 18.35 -0.97
N VAL A 68 -10.52 17.47 -1.75
CA VAL A 68 -9.16 17.58 -2.30
C VAL A 68 -9.14 17.24 -3.79
N THR A 69 -8.15 17.72 -4.52
CA THR A 69 -8.01 17.38 -5.95
C THR A 69 -7.81 15.88 -6.15
N SER A 70 -8.19 15.34 -7.32
CA SER A 70 -8.02 13.92 -7.64
C SER A 70 -6.56 13.49 -7.58
N TYR A 71 -5.64 14.37 -8.00
CA TYR A 71 -4.20 14.16 -7.85
C TYR A 71 -3.75 14.12 -6.39
N ALA A 72 -4.28 15.02 -5.54
CA ALA A 72 -3.96 15.02 -4.12
C ALA A 72 -4.51 13.78 -3.40
N ALA A 73 -5.70 13.30 -3.78
CA ALA A 73 -6.25 12.03 -3.30
C ALA A 73 -5.39 10.83 -3.74
N LEU A 74 -4.90 10.83 -4.98
CA LEU A 74 -3.97 9.83 -5.48
C LEU A 74 -2.65 9.86 -4.70
N CYS A 75 -2.05 11.04 -4.48
CA CYS A 75 -0.84 11.18 -3.68
C CYS A 75 -1.06 10.75 -2.21
N THR A 76 -2.24 11.01 -1.63
CA THR A 76 -2.57 10.53 -0.28
C THR A 76 -2.66 9.00 -0.24
N ALA A 77 -3.24 8.38 -1.26
CA ALA A 77 -3.25 6.92 -1.38
C ALA A 77 -1.84 6.36 -1.59
N LEU A 78 -1.03 6.98 -2.45
CA LEU A 78 0.37 6.60 -2.64
C LEU A 78 1.22 6.83 -1.39
N ALA A 79 0.94 7.86 -0.59
CA ALA A 79 1.64 8.09 0.68
C ALA A 79 1.45 6.93 1.65
N ALA A 80 0.26 6.32 1.68
CA ALA A 80 -0.01 5.16 2.51
C ALA A 80 0.62 3.87 1.95
N THR A 81 0.59 3.70 0.62
CA THR A 81 1.02 2.46 -0.06
C THR A 81 2.52 2.42 -0.32
N VAL A 82 3.12 3.50 -0.85
CA VAL A 82 4.57 3.58 -1.07
C VAL A 82 5.27 3.78 0.27
N GLY A 83 5.68 2.70 0.86
CA GLY A 83 6.24 2.63 2.21
C GLY A 83 7.47 1.74 2.28
N THR A 84 7.78 1.31 3.49
CA THR A 84 8.90 0.39 3.75
C THR A 84 8.75 -0.95 3.01
N ALA A 85 7.51 -1.32 2.65
CA ALA A 85 7.22 -2.53 1.90
C ALA A 85 7.87 -2.56 0.50
N ASN A 86 8.01 -1.41 -0.16
CA ASN A 86 8.61 -1.31 -1.50
C ASN A 86 10.12 -1.56 -1.50
N ILE A 87 10.78 -1.40 -0.38
CA ILE A 87 12.21 -1.59 -0.19
C ILE A 87 12.46 -2.88 0.60
N ALA A 88 12.15 -2.85 1.90
CA ALA A 88 12.36 -3.98 2.80
C ALA A 88 11.44 -5.17 2.51
N GLY A 89 10.17 -4.91 2.14
CA GLY A 89 9.20 -5.96 1.84
C GLY A 89 9.55 -6.75 0.59
N VAL A 90 10.01 -6.07 -0.47
CA VAL A 90 10.47 -6.73 -1.71
C VAL A 90 11.70 -7.59 -1.42
N ALA A 91 12.69 -7.05 -0.71
CA ALA A 91 13.88 -7.81 -0.32
C ALA A 91 13.53 -9.03 0.54
N THR A 92 12.56 -8.89 1.47
CA THR A 92 12.04 -10.01 2.26
C THR A 92 11.31 -11.04 1.38
N ALA A 93 10.54 -10.61 0.39
CA ALA A 93 9.90 -11.53 -0.55
C ALA A 93 10.93 -12.37 -1.31
N VAL A 94 11.98 -11.71 -1.81
CA VAL A 94 13.05 -12.36 -2.56
C VAL A 94 13.90 -13.27 -1.66
N SER A 95 14.22 -12.86 -0.42
CA SER A 95 14.99 -13.69 0.52
C SER A 95 14.28 -14.96 0.94
N MET A 96 12.94 -14.98 0.94
CA MET A 96 12.14 -16.14 1.36
C MET A 96 11.59 -16.94 0.18
N GLY A 97 11.23 -16.29 -0.91
CA GLY A 97 10.58 -16.90 -2.07
C GLY A 97 11.46 -16.98 -3.31
N GLY A 98 12.71 -16.51 -3.23
CA GLY A 98 13.62 -16.44 -4.36
C GLY A 98 13.23 -15.38 -5.40
N PRO A 99 13.99 -15.28 -6.49
CA PRO A 99 13.70 -14.37 -7.62
C PRO A 99 12.29 -14.54 -8.20
N GLY A 100 11.75 -15.74 -8.21
CA GLY A 100 10.40 -16.05 -8.69
C GLY A 100 9.28 -15.33 -7.94
N ALA A 101 9.52 -14.89 -6.70
CA ALA A 101 8.55 -14.08 -5.94
C ALA A 101 8.22 -12.76 -6.65
N LEU A 102 9.16 -12.16 -7.39
CA LEU A 102 8.94 -10.93 -8.15
C LEU A 102 7.95 -11.14 -9.30
N PHE A 103 8.01 -12.27 -9.99
CA PHE A 103 7.03 -12.61 -11.01
C PHE A 103 5.61 -12.65 -10.45
N TRP A 104 5.41 -13.32 -9.32
CA TRP A 104 4.10 -13.44 -8.69
C TRP A 104 3.64 -12.13 -8.07
N MET A 105 4.56 -11.30 -7.59
CA MET A 105 4.28 -9.92 -7.16
C MET A 105 3.78 -9.07 -8.33
N PHE A 106 4.39 -9.16 -9.51
CA PHE A 106 3.94 -8.49 -10.73
C PHE A 106 2.54 -8.95 -11.15
N VAL A 107 2.29 -10.28 -11.17
CA VAL A 107 0.97 -10.84 -11.49
C VAL A 107 -0.10 -10.34 -10.51
N ALA A 108 0.21 -10.36 -9.20
CA ALA A 108 -0.71 -9.85 -8.17
C ALA A 108 -1.01 -8.36 -8.37
N ALA A 109 -0.01 -7.54 -8.69
CA ALA A 109 -0.20 -6.12 -8.97
C ALA A 109 -1.03 -5.88 -10.23
N PHE A 110 -0.76 -6.63 -11.30
CA PHE A 110 -1.52 -6.55 -12.54
C PHE A 110 -3.02 -6.81 -12.33
N LEU A 111 -3.35 -7.87 -11.60
CA LEU A 111 -4.73 -8.20 -11.25
C LEU A 111 -5.28 -7.19 -10.21
N GLY A 112 -4.44 -6.76 -9.29
CA GLY A 112 -4.74 -5.77 -8.27
C GLY A 112 -5.13 -4.40 -8.82
N MET A 113 -4.63 -4.00 -10.00
CA MET A 113 -5.07 -2.77 -10.67
C MET A 113 -6.57 -2.75 -10.95
N ALA A 114 -7.15 -3.87 -11.40
CA ALA A 114 -8.59 -3.98 -11.64
C ALA A 114 -9.37 -3.96 -10.32
N THR A 115 -8.83 -4.56 -9.26
CA THR A 115 -9.40 -4.52 -7.91
C THR A 115 -9.38 -3.09 -7.37
N LYS A 116 -8.25 -2.40 -7.43
CA LYS A 116 -8.10 -1.00 -7.01
C LYS A 116 -9.04 -0.06 -7.75
N TYR A 117 -9.21 -0.26 -9.07
CA TYR A 117 -10.20 0.44 -9.88
C TYR A 117 -11.60 0.29 -9.28
N ALA A 118 -12.03 -0.96 -9.05
CA ALA A 118 -13.37 -1.26 -8.55
C ALA A 118 -13.62 -0.69 -7.17
N GLU A 119 -12.68 -0.83 -6.24
CA GLU A 119 -12.74 -0.28 -4.87
C GLU A 119 -12.95 1.22 -4.88
N CYS A 120 -12.08 1.94 -5.59
CA CYS A 120 -12.10 3.40 -5.59
C CYS A 120 -13.29 3.97 -6.36
N MET A 121 -13.73 3.29 -7.42
CA MET A 121 -14.97 3.63 -8.12
C MET A 121 -16.17 3.48 -7.20
N LEU A 122 -16.32 2.36 -6.49
CA LEU A 122 -17.41 2.15 -5.53
C LEU A 122 -17.37 3.16 -4.38
N ALA A 123 -16.17 3.54 -3.89
CA ALA A 123 -16.03 4.53 -2.83
C ALA A 123 -16.60 5.89 -3.24
N VAL A 124 -16.36 6.34 -4.47
CA VAL A 124 -16.94 7.59 -4.98
C VAL A 124 -18.42 7.45 -5.29
N ARG A 125 -18.87 6.29 -5.80
CA ARG A 125 -20.27 6.02 -6.13
C ARG A 125 -21.17 6.06 -4.90
N TYR A 126 -20.69 5.59 -3.75
CA TYR A 126 -21.48 5.46 -2.51
C TYR A 126 -21.08 6.47 -1.43
N ARG A 127 -20.21 7.44 -1.74
CA ARG A 127 -19.80 8.47 -0.77
C ARG A 127 -20.96 9.35 -0.33
N GLU A 128 -20.80 9.96 0.82
CA GLU A 128 -21.73 10.95 1.37
C GLU A 128 -21.01 12.10 2.03
N LYS A 129 -21.74 13.16 2.39
CA LYS A 129 -21.21 14.26 3.21
C LYS A 129 -21.44 13.94 4.68
N ASP A 130 -20.43 14.16 5.49
CA ASP A 130 -20.53 14.09 6.94
C ASP A 130 -21.19 15.36 7.51
N ALA A 131 -21.43 15.39 8.81
CA ALA A 131 -22.01 16.53 9.50
C ALA A 131 -21.19 17.83 9.38
N SER A 132 -19.90 17.74 9.03
CA SER A 132 -19.00 18.88 8.80
C SER A 132 -18.96 19.31 7.33
N GLY A 133 -19.72 18.65 6.45
CA GLY A 133 -19.78 18.93 5.02
C GLY A 133 -18.65 18.28 4.20
N HIS A 134 -17.76 17.51 4.83
CA HIS A 134 -16.69 16.76 4.16
C HIS A 134 -17.19 15.44 3.58
N PHE A 135 -16.57 15.02 2.47
CA PHE A 135 -16.89 13.73 1.86
C PHE A 135 -16.27 12.58 2.62
N ILE A 136 -17.09 11.60 3.00
CA ILE A 136 -16.69 10.31 3.53
C ILE A 136 -17.13 9.20 2.58
N GLY A 137 -16.32 8.15 2.49
CA GLY A 137 -16.57 6.99 1.65
C GLY A 137 -15.60 5.88 2.01
N GLY A 138 -15.64 4.82 1.25
CA GLY A 138 -14.78 3.65 1.47
C GLY A 138 -15.60 2.39 1.67
N PRO A 139 -14.95 1.27 2.01
CA PRO A 139 -15.60 -0.04 2.13
C PRO A 139 -16.80 -0.04 3.06
N MET A 140 -16.70 0.60 4.23
CA MET A 140 -17.80 0.63 5.19
C MET A 140 -19.07 1.20 4.55
N LEU A 141 -18.98 2.26 3.70
CA LEU A 141 -20.16 2.86 3.08
C LEU A 141 -20.68 2.08 1.88
N TYR A 142 -19.82 1.59 0.98
CA TYR A 142 -20.34 0.80 -0.13
C TYR A 142 -20.78 -0.61 0.29
N ILE A 143 -20.24 -1.17 1.40
CA ILE A 143 -20.78 -2.38 2.04
C ILE A 143 -22.19 -2.07 2.57
N GLN A 144 -22.32 -1.03 3.39
CA GLN A 144 -23.58 -0.70 4.04
C GLN A 144 -24.68 -0.30 3.04
N LYS A 145 -24.38 0.57 2.08
CA LYS A 145 -25.35 1.06 1.10
C LYS A 145 -25.54 0.12 -0.07
N GLY A 146 -24.48 -0.48 -0.58
CA GLY A 146 -24.53 -1.36 -1.74
C GLY A 146 -25.16 -2.73 -1.45
N LEU A 147 -24.92 -3.28 -0.26
CA LEU A 147 -25.48 -4.57 0.15
C LEU A 147 -26.68 -4.44 1.09
N GLY A 148 -26.82 -3.29 1.74
CA GLY A 148 -27.79 -3.07 2.83
C GLY A 148 -29.25 -3.20 2.43
N SER A 149 -29.58 -2.99 1.16
CA SER A 149 -30.95 -3.19 0.66
C SER A 149 -31.42 -4.64 0.76
N LYS A 150 -30.51 -5.60 0.57
CA LYS A 150 -30.81 -7.05 0.59
C LYS A 150 -30.34 -7.76 1.85
N TYR A 151 -29.21 -7.30 2.45
CA TYR A 151 -28.54 -7.97 3.56
C TYR A 151 -28.16 -6.99 4.68
N ARG A 152 -29.15 -6.21 5.17
CA ARG A 152 -28.93 -5.09 6.10
C ARG A 152 -28.07 -5.44 7.33
N ARG A 153 -28.36 -6.55 8.02
CA ARG A 153 -27.62 -6.98 9.23
C ARG A 153 -26.18 -7.39 8.91
N THR A 154 -26.01 -8.23 7.88
CA THR A 154 -24.69 -8.71 7.45
C THR A 154 -23.82 -7.57 6.94
N ALA A 155 -24.42 -6.64 6.15
CA ALA A 155 -23.72 -5.45 5.67
C ALA A 155 -23.22 -4.56 6.83
N GLY A 156 -24.04 -4.37 7.87
CA GLY A 156 -23.64 -3.63 9.06
C GLY A 156 -22.45 -4.29 9.78
N ILE A 157 -22.49 -5.61 9.98
CA ILE A 157 -21.39 -6.36 10.63
C ILE A 157 -20.10 -6.25 9.80
N LEU A 158 -20.16 -6.48 8.50
CA LEU A 158 -19.00 -6.40 7.62
C LEU A 158 -18.40 -4.99 7.55
N ALA A 159 -19.25 -3.96 7.51
CA ALA A 159 -18.80 -2.57 7.50
C ALA A 159 -18.13 -2.17 8.82
N THR A 160 -18.69 -2.58 9.97
CA THR A 160 -18.08 -2.37 11.29
C THR A 160 -16.76 -3.15 11.42
N MET A 161 -16.73 -4.40 10.98
CA MET A 161 -15.50 -5.22 10.96
C MET A 161 -14.40 -4.54 10.16
N PHE A 162 -14.71 -4.02 8.96
CA PHE A 162 -13.74 -3.25 8.17
C PHE A 162 -13.21 -2.04 8.93
N ALA A 163 -14.11 -1.22 9.49
CA ALA A 163 -13.73 0.02 10.17
C ALA A 163 -12.86 -0.24 11.41
N VAL A 164 -13.21 -1.23 12.24
CA VAL A 164 -12.42 -1.63 13.42
C VAL A 164 -11.05 -2.14 13.00
N SER A 165 -10.99 -3.05 12.01
CA SER A 165 -9.72 -3.58 11.50
C SER A 165 -8.84 -2.48 10.89
N GLY A 166 -9.43 -1.50 10.20
CA GLY A 166 -8.72 -0.35 9.65
C GLY A 166 -8.10 0.55 10.73
N ILE A 167 -8.81 0.77 11.84
CA ILE A 167 -8.26 1.50 12.99
C ILE A 167 -7.10 0.72 13.62
N LEU A 168 -7.25 -0.58 13.82
CA LEU A 168 -6.19 -1.43 14.39
C LEU A 168 -4.95 -1.47 13.49
N ALA A 169 -5.13 -1.62 12.18
CA ALA A 169 -4.04 -1.61 11.21
C ALA A 169 -3.29 -0.28 11.19
N ALA A 170 -4.00 0.84 11.30
CA ALA A 170 -3.40 2.16 11.34
C ALA A 170 -2.69 2.46 12.66
N CYS A 171 -3.32 2.16 13.80
CA CYS A 171 -2.82 2.53 15.12
C CYS A 171 -1.70 1.63 15.62
N PHE A 172 -1.80 0.32 15.39
CA PHE A 172 -0.87 -0.68 15.96
C PHE A 172 -0.13 -1.50 14.91
N GLY A 173 -0.41 -1.27 13.64
CA GLY A 173 0.11 -2.06 12.54
C GLY A 173 0.97 -1.27 11.55
N ILE A 174 0.66 -1.50 10.29
CA ILE A 174 1.37 -0.94 9.13
C ILE A 174 1.40 0.59 9.13
N GLY A 175 0.42 1.24 9.79
CA GLY A 175 0.31 2.70 9.81
C GLY A 175 1.19 3.41 10.82
N THR A 176 1.79 2.71 11.80
CA THR A 176 2.59 3.35 12.86
C THR A 176 3.85 2.58 13.21
N TYR A 177 3.75 1.54 14.04
CA TYR A 177 4.92 0.89 14.65
C TYR A 177 5.92 0.35 13.64
N THR A 178 5.44 -0.28 12.56
CA THR A 178 6.31 -0.83 11.52
C THR A 178 7.07 0.25 10.75
N GLN A 179 6.43 1.39 10.53
CA GLN A 179 7.04 2.52 9.82
C GLN A 179 8.05 3.25 10.72
N ILE A 180 7.67 3.52 11.99
CA ILE A 180 8.57 4.19 12.94
C ILE A 180 9.80 3.33 13.20
N ASP A 181 9.64 2.02 13.39
CA ASP A 181 10.75 1.07 13.54
C ASP A 181 11.74 1.19 12.37
N SER A 182 11.22 1.20 11.15
CA SER A 182 12.05 1.32 9.94
C SER A 182 12.72 2.70 9.83
N ILE A 183 12.02 3.78 10.18
CA ILE A 183 12.59 5.14 10.20
C ILE A 183 13.72 5.23 11.21
N VAL A 184 13.50 4.75 12.44
CA VAL A 184 14.47 4.80 13.52
C VAL A 184 15.70 3.96 13.18
N LYS A 185 15.54 2.74 12.67
CA LYS A 185 16.65 1.90 12.21
C LYS A 185 17.44 2.57 11.08
N SER A 186 16.77 3.23 10.14
CA SER A 186 17.43 3.99 9.07
C SER A 186 18.18 5.20 9.62
N ALA A 187 17.63 5.92 10.60
CA ALA A 187 18.29 7.04 11.24
C ALA A 187 19.53 6.62 12.04
N MET A 188 19.48 5.43 12.67
CA MET A 188 20.66 4.86 13.37
C MET A 188 21.83 4.58 12.44
N GLN A 189 21.60 4.33 11.15
CA GLN A 189 22.69 4.19 10.15
C GLN A 189 23.47 5.50 9.93
N PHE A 190 22.91 6.64 10.37
CA PHE A 190 23.55 7.96 10.38
C PHE A 190 24.06 8.37 11.77
N ASN A 191 24.23 7.41 12.69
CA ASN A 191 24.61 7.63 14.08
C ASN A 191 23.62 8.52 14.87
N CYS A 192 22.37 8.65 14.42
CA CYS A 192 21.33 9.33 15.18
C CYS A 192 20.92 8.50 16.39
N ASN A 193 20.73 9.16 17.53
CA ASN A 193 20.15 8.51 18.70
C ASN A 193 18.70 8.10 18.39
N PRO A 194 18.32 6.82 18.62
CA PRO A 194 16.99 6.32 18.29
C PRO A 194 15.86 7.05 19.02
N VAL A 195 16.08 7.52 20.25
CA VAL A 195 15.11 8.33 21.00
C VAL A 195 14.88 9.68 20.31
N HIS A 196 15.97 10.38 19.90
CA HIS A 196 15.85 11.64 19.19
C HIS A 196 15.12 11.47 17.83
N ALA A 197 15.45 10.42 17.08
CA ALA A 197 14.76 10.12 15.83
C ALA A 197 13.25 9.91 16.05
N SER A 198 12.88 9.14 17.08
CA SER A 198 11.48 8.89 17.43
C SER A 198 10.74 10.16 17.85
N VAL A 199 11.38 11.06 18.62
CA VAL A 199 10.82 12.35 19.02
C VAL A 199 10.57 13.24 17.80
N VAL A 200 11.56 13.36 16.90
CA VAL A 200 11.42 14.16 15.67
C VAL A 200 10.26 13.67 14.81
N VAL A 201 10.16 12.35 14.58
CA VAL A 201 9.05 11.77 13.82
C VAL A 201 7.70 12.07 14.49
N THR A 202 7.61 11.91 15.81
CA THR A 202 6.39 12.18 16.57
C THR A 202 5.94 13.64 16.43
N VAL A 203 6.87 14.60 16.56
CA VAL A 203 6.58 16.03 16.41
C VAL A 203 6.10 16.35 15.00
N LEU A 204 6.76 15.83 13.97
CA LEU A 204 6.37 16.06 12.58
C LEU A 204 4.99 15.46 12.27
N VAL A 205 4.72 14.24 12.75
CA VAL A 205 3.40 13.60 12.62
C VAL A 205 2.34 14.42 13.35
N ALA A 206 2.62 14.92 14.55
CA ALA A 206 1.68 15.75 15.31
C ALA A 206 1.29 17.04 14.55
N ILE A 207 2.27 17.75 14.00
CA ILE A 207 2.04 19.00 13.23
C ILE A 207 1.11 18.70 12.04
N ILE A 208 1.37 17.63 11.27
CA ILE A 208 0.59 17.33 10.08
C ILE A 208 -0.80 16.79 10.44
N THR A 209 -0.90 15.93 11.46
CA THR A 209 -2.15 15.33 11.92
C THR A 209 -3.12 16.41 12.45
N CYS A 210 -2.62 17.39 13.19
CA CYS A 210 -3.43 18.50 13.69
C CYS A 210 -4.07 19.32 12.57
N GLY A 211 -3.38 19.47 11.42
CA GLY A 211 -3.88 20.19 10.25
C GLY A 211 -4.96 19.45 9.44
N GLY A 212 -5.21 18.16 9.73
CA GLY A 212 -6.25 17.34 9.11
C GLY A 212 -6.03 17.04 7.62
N ILE A 213 -7.12 16.67 6.92
CA ILE A 213 -7.07 16.18 5.52
C ILE A 213 -6.33 17.12 4.57
N ARG A 214 -6.52 18.44 4.69
CA ARG A 214 -5.89 19.41 3.77
C ARG A 214 -4.37 19.41 3.93
N THR A 215 -3.89 19.38 5.17
CA THR A 215 -2.44 19.34 5.45
C THR A 215 -1.82 18.01 5.05
N ILE A 216 -2.47 16.88 5.39
CA ILE A 216 -2.03 15.54 4.98
C ILE A 216 -1.92 15.46 3.46
N SER A 217 -2.96 15.84 2.74
CA SER A 217 -3.02 15.81 1.28
C SER A 217 -2.00 16.73 0.62
N SER A 218 -1.82 17.96 1.17
CA SER A 218 -0.84 18.92 0.67
C SER A 218 0.59 18.41 0.88
N THR A 219 0.89 17.86 2.04
CA THR A 219 2.20 17.24 2.35
C THR A 219 2.48 16.06 1.43
N SER A 220 1.50 15.17 1.23
CA SER A 220 1.63 14.02 0.34
C SER A 220 1.91 14.40 -1.11
N LYS A 221 1.33 15.49 -1.61
CA LYS A 221 1.58 16.01 -2.97
C LYS A 221 3.06 16.34 -3.24
N PHE A 222 3.81 16.75 -2.22
CA PHE A 222 5.24 17.07 -2.35
C PHE A 222 6.13 15.88 -2.02
N ILE A 223 5.85 15.21 -0.90
CA ILE A 223 6.72 14.12 -0.41
C ILE A 223 6.69 12.93 -1.38
N VAL A 224 5.51 12.52 -1.84
CA VAL A 224 5.37 11.29 -2.63
C VAL A 224 6.11 11.35 -3.97
N PRO A 225 5.96 12.40 -4.80
CA PRO A 225 6.75 12.47 -6.03
C PRO A 225 8.25 12.59 -5.76
N ALA A 226 8.65 13.38 -4.75
CA ALA A 226 10.07 13.59 -4.44
C ALA A 226 10.75 12.29 -3.97
N MET A 227 10.10 11.54 -3.04
CA MET A 227 10.64 10.29 -2.55
C MET A 227 10.69 9.20 -3.62
N ALA A 228 9.63 9.10 -4.44
CA ALA A 228 9.59 8.15 -5.54
C ALA A 228 10.67 8.45 -6.58
N PHE A 229 10.85 9.72 -6.94
CA PHE A 229 11.85 10.16 -7.89
C PHE A 229 13.29 9.84 -7.42
N LEU A 230 13.60 10.17 -6.15
CA LEU A 230 14.90 9.86 -5.54
C LEU A 230 15.21 8.35 -5.64
N TYR A 231 14.26 7.51 -5.24
CA TYR A 231 14.46 6.08 -5.22
C TYR A 231 14.53 5.46 -6.63
N ILE A 232 13.65 5.90 -7.53
CA ILE A 232 13.63 5.44 -8.93
C ILE A 232 14.95 5.78 -9.62
N ILE A 233 15.47 7.00 -9.43
CA ILE A 233 16.78 7.38 -10.01
C ILE A 233 17.89 6.48 -9.46
N GLY A 234 17.92 6.23 -8.16
CA GLY A 234 18.92 5.33 -7.57
C GLY A 234 18.87 3.93 -8.20
N CYS A 235 17.69 3.33 -8.32
CA CYS A 235 17.51 2.05 -9.00
C CYS A 235 17.93 2.12 -10.48
N MET A 236 17.53 3.17 -11.20
CA MET A 236 17.85 3.32 -12.63
C MET A 236 19.34 3.44 -12.89
N ILE A 237 20.09 4.15 -12.04
CA ILE A 237 21.55 4.22 -12.16
C ILE A 237 22.17 2.82 -12.04
N ILE A 238 21.71 2.02 -11.07
CA ILE A 238 22.19 0.65 -10.86
C ILE A 238 21.87 -0.24 -12.07
N ILE A 239 20.62 -0.15 -12.55
CA ILE A 239 20.16 -0.95 -13.71
C ILE A 239 20.95 -0.58 -14.97
N VAL A 240 21.15 0.71 -15.25
CA VAL A 240 21.92 1.18 -16.42
C VAL A 240 23.39 0.75 -16.30
N ALA A 241 24.00 0.88 -15.14
CA ALA A 241 25.37 0.42 -14.89
C ALA A 241 25.55 -1.09 -15.11
N ASN A 242 24.49 -1.88 -14.90
CA ASN A 242 24.46 -3.33 -15.07
C ASN A 242 23.55 -3.80 -16.22
N ILE A 243 23.36 -2.99 -17.26
CA ILE A 243 22.38 -3.25 -18.33
C ILE A 243 22.57 -4.62 -19.00
N LYS A 244 23.80 -5.11 -19.11
CA LYS A 244 24.13 -6.43 -19.69
C LYS A 244 23.58 -7.59 -18.85
N ASN A 245 23.38 -7.41 -17.55
CA ASN A 245 22.87 -8.44 -16.64
C ASN A 245 21.33 -8.47 -16.58
N VAL A 246 20.65 -7.43 -17.08
CA VAL A 246 19.18 -7.32 -17.01
C VAL A 246 18.47 -8.48 -17.71
N PRO A 247 18.83 -8.91 -18.96
CA PRO A 247 18.16 -10.04 -19.59
C PRO A 247 18.29 -11.34 -18.80
N GLY A 248 19.48 -11.60 -18.21
CA GLY A 248 19.71 -12.75 -17.35
C GLY A 248 18.87 -12.70 -16.05
N ALA A 249 18.77 -11.53 -15.44
CA ALA A 249 17.95 -11.32 -14.24
C ALA A 249 16.46 -11.56 -14.54
N LEU A 250 15.94 -11.03 -15.64
CA LEU A 250 14.55 -11.25 -16.05
C LEU A 250 14.27 -12.74 -16.33
N MET A 251 15.21 -13.43 -17.00
CA MET A 251 15.10 -14.87 -17.23
C MET A 251 15.08 -15.65 -15.91
N THR A 252 15.92 -15.28 -14.94
CA THR A 252 15.96 -15.90 -13.59
C THR A 252 14.63 -15.68 -12.88
N ILE A 253 14.07 -14.48 -12.90
CA ILE A 253 12.75 -14.15 -12.30
C ILE A 253 11.66 -15.04 -12.89
N VAL A 254 11.61 -15.17 -14.22
CA VAL A 254 10.56 -15.98 -14.89
C VAL A 254 10.80 -17.47 -14.65
N ARG A 255 12.03 -17.98 -14.76
CA ARG A 255 12.35 -19.39 -14.55
C ARG A 255 12.01 -19.82 -13.12
N ASP A 256 12.46 -19.06 -12.12
CA ASP A 256 12.29 -19.40 -10.71
C ASP A 256 10.86 -19.19 -10.20
N ALA A 257 10.01 -18.55 -11.00
CA ALA A 257 8.56 -18.47 -10.73
C ALA A 257 7.83 -19.81 -10.90
N PHE A 258 8.36 -20.70 -11.75
CA PHE A 258 7.74 -21.98 -12.11
C PHE A 258 8.61 -23.20 -11.75
N HIS A 259 9.86 -22.98 -11.36
CA HIS A 259 10.79 -24.00 -10.93
C HIS A 259 11.31 -23.67 -9.53
N PRO A 260 11.58 -24.67 -8.66
CA PRO A 260 12.16 -24.40 -7.36
C PRO A 260 13.50 -23.66 -7.48
N ALA A 261 13.63 -22.55 -6.81
CA ALA A 261 14.88 -21.80 -6.75
C ALA A 261 15.89 -22.56 -5.87
N GLN A 262 17.06 -22.87 -6.44
CA GLN A 262 18.10 -23.62 -5.75
C GLN A 262 18.78 -22.79 -4.67
N ALA A 263 19.29 -23.47 -3.64
CA ALA A 263 20.12 -22.83 -2.63
C ALA A 263 21.43 -22.34 -3.23
N ILE A 264 21.79 -21.08 -2.98
CA ILE A 264 23.03 -20.46 -3.46
C ILE A 264 23.49 -19.35 -2.51
N GLY A 265 24.77 -19.33 -2.19
CA GLY A 265 25.33 -18.36 -1.25
C GLY A 265 24.63 -18.41 0.11
N GLY A 266 24.10 -17.29 0.58
CA GLY A 266 23.30 -17.19 1.80
C GLY A 266 21.80 -17.50 1.62
N PHE A 267 21.33 -17.74 0.40
CA PHE A 267 19.94 -18.08 0.11
C PHE A 267 19.69 -19.60 0.27
N ALA A 268 18.71 -19.97 1.12
CA ALA A 268 18.44 -21.38 1.47
C ALA A 268 17.66 -22.16 0.41
N GLY A 269 17.25 -21.54 -0.70
CA GLY A 269 16.35 -22.11 -1.69
C GLY A 269 14.87 -21.84 -1.38
N ALA A 270 14.01 -21.95 -2.38
CA ALA A 270 12.57 -21.75 -2.25
C ALA A 270 11.76 -22.67 -3.17
N THR A 271 10.59 -23.10 -2.72
CA THR A 271 9.63 -23.82 -3.55
C THR A 271 8.80 -22.85 -4.38
N VAL A 272 8.18 -23.33 -5.46
CA VAL A 272 7.24 -22.54 -6.27
C VAL A 272 6.08 -21.98 -5.42
N LEU A 273 5.58 -22.78 -4.47
CA LEU A 273 4.54 -22.33 -3.56
C LEU A 273 5.01 -21.15 -2.67
N MET A 274 6.24 -21.21 -2.17
CA MET A 274 6.84 -20.10 -1.40
C MET A 274 6.99 -18.85 -2.27
N ALA A 275 7.43 -18.98 -3.51
CA ALA A 275 7.53 -17.86 -4.45
C ALA A 275 6.15 -17.19 -4.67
N ILE A 276 5.10 -18.00 -4.89
CA ILE A 276 3.71 -17.50 -5.02
C ILE A 276 3.28 -16.79 -3.74
N GLN A 277 3.37 -17.45 -2.60
CA GLN A 277 2.88 -16.93 -1.32
C GLN A 277 3.60 -15.63 -0.93
N LYS A 278 4.93 -15.62 -1.00
CA LYS A 278 5.72 -14.45 -0.59
C LYS A 278 5.60 -13.30 -1.59
N GLY A 279 5.59 -13.61 -2.89
CA GLY A 279 5.40 -12.61 -3.94
C GLY A 279 4.03 -11.95 -3.86
N VAL A 280 2.95 -12.73 -3.81
CA VAL A 280 1.58 -12.21 -3.73
C VAL A 280 1.34 -11.46 -2.43
N ALA A 281 1.68 -12.05 -1.27
CA ALA A 281 1.44 -11.43 0.02
C ALA A 281 2.17 -10.09 0.15
N ARG A 282 3.46 -10.02 -0.23
CA ARG A 282 4.23 -8.77 -0.15
C ARG A 282 3.85 -7.75 -1.21
N GLY A 283 3.43 -8.20 -2.41
CA GLY A 283 2.86 -7.33 -3.43
C GLY A 283 1.58 -6.64 -2.97
N ILE A 284 0.64 -7.41 -2.39
CA ILE A 284 -0.62 -6.87 -1.86
C ILE A 284 -0.38 -5.99 -0.63
N PHE A 285 0.56 -6.37 0.23
CA PHE A 285 0.94 -5.55 1.38
C PHE A 285 1.50 -4.18 0.95
N SER A 286 2.22 -4.12 -0.18
CA SER A 286 2.73 -2.87 -0.74
C SER A 286 1.62 -2.03 -1.37
N ASN A 287 0.91 -2.56 -2.37
CA ASN A 287 -0.05 -1.79 -3.15
C ASN A 287 -1.46 -1.71 -2.56
N GLU A 288 -1.75 -2.47 -1.51
CA GLU A 288 -3.04 -2.50 -0.79
C GLU A 288 -4.27 -2.81 -1.68
N ALA A 289 -4.10 -3.45 -2.83
CA ALA A 289 -5.21 -3.82 -3.70
C ALA A 289 -6.00 -4.99 -3.09
N GLY A 290 -7.29 -4.80 -2.85
CA GLY A 290 -8.14 -5.75 -2.16
C GLY A 290 -8.25 -5.53 -0.65
N LEU A 291 -7.42 -4.66 -0.06
CA LEU A 291 -7.51 -4.31 1.35
C LEU A 291 -8.62 -3.29 1.65
N GLY A 292 -8.99 -2.45 0.68
CA GLY A 292 -10.02 -1.44 0.85
C GLY A 292 -9.55 -0.13 1.51
N SER A 293 -8.26 0.07 1.71
CA SER A 293 -7.68 1.27 2.33
C SER A 293 -7.71 2.49 1.41
N ALA A 294 -7.18 2.38 0.19
CA ALA A 294 -7.13 3.48 -0.78
C ALA A 294 -8.49 4.10 -1.15
N PRO A 295 -9.61 3.37 -1.18
CA PRO A 295 -10.97 3.91 -1.28
C PRO A 295 -11.27 5.05 -0.30
N LEU A 296 -10.69 5.03 0.90
CA LEU A 296 -10.89 6.06 1.94
C LEU A 296 -10.37 7.43 1.49
N ALA A 297 -9.22 7.47 0.80
CA ALA A 297 -8.68 8.69 0.21
C ALA A 297 -9.45 9.08 -1.07
N SER A 298 -9.75 8.11 -1.93
CA SER A 298 -10.40 8.34 -3.23
C SER A 298 -11.80 8.95 -3.09
N ALA A 299 -12.52 8.63 -2.02
CA ALA A 299 -13.84 9.19 -1.74
C ALA A 299 -13.83 10.71 -1.55
N SER A 300 -12.71 11.27 -1.05
CA SER A 300 -12.55 12.71 -0.82
C SER A 300 -12.16 13.50 -2.09
N ALA A 301 -11.90 12.82 -3.20
CA ALA A 301 -11.45 13.46 -4.45
C ALA A 301 -12.54 14.34 -5.08
N LYS A 302 -12.14 15.50 -5.61
CA LYS A 302 -13.00 16.37 -6.42
C LYS A 302 -13.26 15.73 -7.76
N THR A 303 -14.40 15.11 -7.89
CA THR A 303 -14.82 14.43 -9.13
C THR A 303 -16.34 14.28 -9.21
N ASN A 304 -16.87 14.36 -10.42
CA ASN A 304 -18.27 14.04 -10.73
C ASN A 304 -18.41 12.64 -11.38
N SER A 305 -17.29 11.94 -11.58
CA SER A 305 -17.25 10.63 -12.20
C SER A 305 -16.54 9.59 -11.33
N ALA A 306 -17.31 8.63 -10.81
CA ALA A 306 -16.75 7.50 -10.06
C ALA A 306 -15.78 6.67 -10.91
N VAL A 307 -16.05 6.52 -12.22
CA VAL A 307 -15.21 5.77 -13.15
C VAL A 307 -13.87 6.47 -13.37
N GLU A 308 -13.86 7.80 -13.52
CA GLU A 308 -12.60 8.55 -13.67
C GLU A 308 -11.72 8.43 -12.44
N GLN A 309 -12.30 8.57 -11.24
CA GLN A 309 -11.54 8.40 -10.01
C GLN A 309 -11.02 6.95 -9.85
N GLY A 310 -11.81 5.95 -10.24
CA GLY A 310 -11.35 4.57 -10.28
C GLY A 310 -10.13 4.38 -11.22
N LEU A 311 -10.18 4.99 -12.42
CA LEU A 311 -9.06 4.97 -13.38
C LEU A 311 -7.81 5.65 -12.80
N ILE A 312 -7.96 6.82 -12.17
CA ILE A 312 -6.85 7.52 -11.51
C ILE A 312 -6.26 6.65 -10.41
N SER A 313 -7.10 6.08 -9.56
CA SER A 313 -6.64 5.31 -8.39
C SER A 313 -5.97 3.98 -8.75
N MET A 314 -6.32 3.34 -9.89
CA MET A 314 -5.61 2.13 -10.32
C MET A 314 -4.16 2.40 -10.69
N THR A 315 -3.78 3.66 -11.04
CA THR A 315 -2.40 4.03 -11.33
C THR A 315 -1.53 3.97 -10.08
N ALA A 316 -2.10 4.05 -8.88
CA ALA A 316 -1.36 3.86 -7.64
C ALA A 316 -0.71 2.47 -7.58
N THR A 317 -1.45 1.40 -7.87
CA THR A 317 -0.91 0.04 -7.91
C THR A 317 0.16 -0.13 -9.02
N PHE A 318 -0.04 0.53 -10.16
CA PHE A 318 0.94 0.54 -11.24
C PHE A 318 2.25 1.20 -10.80
N ILE A 319 2.19 2.40 -10.21
CA ILE A 319 3.38 3.14 -9.77
C ILE A 319 4.07 2.40 -8.61
N ASP A 320 3.31 2.00 -7.60
CA ASP A 320 3.82 1.36 -6.39
C ASP A 320 4.53 0.04 -6.70
N THR A 321 3.83 -0.90 -7.34
CA THR A 321 4.36 -2.26 -7.44
C THR A 321 4.97 -2.54 -8.81
N MET A 322 4.29 -2.17 -9.92
CA MET A 322 4.83 -2.48 -11.26
C MET A 322 6.01 -1.59 -11.63
N ILE A 323 6.21 -0.42 -10.96
CA ILE A 323 7.41 0.39 -11.14
C ILE A 323 8.32 0.23 -9.93
N ILE A 324 7.96 0.74 -8.75
CA ILE A 324 8.90 0.86 -7.62
C ILE A 324 9.35 -0.50 -7.10
N CYS A 325 8.41 -1.43 -6.78
CA CYS A 325 8.81 -2.76 -6.29
C CYS A 325 9.59 -3.56 -7.33
N MET A 326 9.20 -3.48 -8.61
CA MET A 326 9.92 -4.20 -9.66
C MET A 326 11.32 -3.65 -9.89
N LEU A 327 11.52 -2.32 -9.81
CA LEU A 327 12.85 -1.72 -9.85
C LEU A 327 13.71 -2.19 -8.67
N THR A 328 13.16 -2.22 -7.46
CA THR A 328 13.84 -2.79 -6.28
C THR A 328 14.25 -4.23 -6.55
N GLY A 329 13.28 -5.06 -6.97
CA GLY A 329 13.54 -6.49 -7.22
C GLY A 329 14.59 -6.73 -8.28
N ILE A 330 14.50 -6.05 -9.43
CA ILE A 330 15.49 -6.15 -10.51
C ILE A 330 16.87 -5.72 -9.99
N THR A 331 16.96 -4.63 -9.22
CA THR A 331 18.22 -4.18 -8.60
C THR A 331 18.84 -5.26 -7.72
N LEU A 332 18.03 -5.95 -6.88
CA LEU A 332 18.52 -7.04 -6.03
C LEU A 332 19.07 -8.21 -6.85
N ILE A 333 18.41 -8.57 -7.96
CA ILE A 333 18.81 -9.71 -8.78
C ILE A 333 20.06 -9.41 -9.62
N ILE A 334 20.13 -8.23 -10.28
CA ILE A 334 21.29 -7.88 -11.12
C ILE A 334 22.59 -7.66 -10.35
N THR A 335 22.46 -7.25 -9.07
CA THR A 335 23.63 -7.08 -8.16
C THR A 335 24.00 -8.36 -7.40
N ASN A 336 23.23 -9.44 -7.56
CA ASN A 336 23.35 -10.69 -6.78
C ASN A 336 23.20 -10.49 -5.26
N ALA A 337 22.68 -9.36 -4.78
CA ALA A 337 22.48 -9.12 -3.35
C ALA A 337 21.52 -10.13 -2.72
N TRP A 338 20.60 -10.72 -3.49
CA TRP A 338 19.66 -11.73 -3.04
C TRP A 338 20.31 -13.06 -2.62
N THR A 339 21.56 -13.34 -3.04
CA THR A 339 22.32 -14.53 -2.63
C THR A 339 23.07 -14.34 -1.32
N SER A 340 23.02 -13.14 -0.74
CA SER A 340 23.62 -12.85 0.56
C SER A 340 22.78 -13.41 1.71
N GLN A 341 23.34 -13.43 2.91
CA GLN A 341 22.62 -13.78 4.14
C GLN A 341 21.75 -12.61 4.68
N PHE A 342 21.84 -11.43 4.06
CA PHE A 342 21.06 -10.27 4.46
C PHE A 342 19.61 -10.37 4.02
N THR A 343 18.72 -9.69 4.75
CA THR A 343 17.29 -9.62 4.44
C THR A 343 16.78 -8.19 4.57
N GLY A 344 15.61 -7.89 4.02
CA GLY A 344 14.96 -6.60 4.19
C GLY A 344 15.82 -5.42 3.74
N VAL A 345 15.96 -4.41 4.59
CA VAL A 345 16.69 -3.18 4.29
C VAL A 345 18.16 -3.42 4.00
N ASP A 346 18.82 -4.30 4.78
CA ASP A 346 20.25 -4.54 4.66
C ASP A 346 20.62 -5.15 3.30
N MET A 347 19.77 -6.04 2.76
CA MET A 347 19.92 -6.59 1.42
C MET A 347 19.82 -5.49 0.34
N THR A 348 18.85 -4.60 0.46
CA THR A 348 18.70 -3.49 -0.49
C THR A 348 19.86 -2.51 -0.38
N THR A 349 20.29 -2.22 0.83
CA THR A 349 21.47 -1.35 1.07
C THR A 349 22.73 -1.95 0.45
N LEU A 350 22.96 -3.25 0.63
CA LEU A 350 24.07 -3.96 -0.03
C LEU A 350 24.01 -3.83 -1.56
N ALA A 351 22.82 -4.01 -2.16
CA ALA A 351 22.65 -3.87 -3.60
C ALA A 351 23.02 -2.46 -4.10
N PHE A 352 22.61 -1.43 -3.37
CA PHE A 352 22.93 -0.04 -3.73
C PHE A 352 24.41 0.28 -3.51
N GLN A 353 24.99 -0.16 -2.41
CA GLN A 353 26.42 0.05 -2.09
C GLN A 353 27.34 -0.62 -3.11
N SER A 354 26.98 -1.81 -3.61
CA SER A 354 27.81 -2.55 -4.58
C SER A 354 28.08 -1.82 -5.89
N VAL A 355 27.20 -0.86 -6.25
CA VAL A 355 27.32 -0.11 -7.51
C VAL A 355 27.57 1.38 -7.30
N LEU A 356 26.90 1.99 -6.32
CA LEU A 356 26.99 3.43 -6.08
C LEU A 356 28.12 3.80 -5.09
N GLY A 357 28.70 2.79 -4.44
CA GLY A 357 29.66 2.98 -3.36
C GLY A 357 28.99 3.02 -1.99
N ASP A 358 29.78 2.86 -0.93
CA ASP A 358 29.30 2.66 0.44
C ASP A 358 28.41 3.82 0.92
N THR A 359 28.89 5.04 0.86
CA THR A 359 28.16 6.21 1.37
C THR A 359 26.95 6.59 0.53
N PRO A 360 27.03 6.78 -0.81
CA PRO A 360 25.86 7.14 -1.61
C PRO A 360 24.77 6.07 -1.62
N GLY A 361 25.16 4.78 -1.70
CA GLY A 361 24.20 3.68 -1.69
C GLY A 361 23.40 3.64 -0.40
N ARG A 362 24.08 3.74 0.75
CA ARG A 362 23.47 3.81 2.08
C ARG A 362 22.56 5.04 2.24
N LEU A 363 23.02 6.21 1.78
CA LEU A 363 22.25 7.46 1.87
C LEU A 363 20.91 7.35 1.11
N ILE A 364 20.92 6.92 -0.15
CA ILE A 364 19.71 6.84 -0.98
C ILE A 364 18.71 5.90 -0.35
N VAL A 365 19.09 4.70 0.06
CA VAL A 365 18.16 3.71 0.64
C VAL A 365 17.58 4.22 1.95
N ASN A 366 18.40 4.72 2.88
CA ASN A 366 17.92 5.12 4.20
C ASN A 366 17.09 6.42 4.17
N ILE A 367 17.46 7.41 3.35
CA ILE A 367 16.66 8.62 3.16
C ILE A 367 15.30 8.24 2.52
N SER A 368 15.31 7.36 1.51
CA SER A 368 14.07 6.88 0.91
C SER A 368 13.18 6.17 1.92
N LEU A 369 13.73 5.31 2.77
CA LEU A 369 12.99 4.63 3.84
C LEU A 369 12.39 5.59 4.85
N ILE A 370 13.13 6.62 5.27
CA ILE A 370 12.62 7.64 6.19
C ILE A 370 11.42 8.37 5.57
N LEU A 371 11.55 8.79 4.31
CA LEU A 371 10.47 9.50 3.60
C LEU A 371 9.27 8.59 3.34
N PHE A 372 9.50 7.34 2.92
CA PHE A 372 8.46 6.34 2.66
C PHE A 372 7.71 5.98 3.95
N GLY A 373 8.43 5.69 5.03
CA GLY A 373 7.82 5.39 6.32
C GLY A 373 7.02 6.57 6.86
N PHE A 374 7.56 7.79 6.79
CA PHE A 374 6.89 8.99 7.26
C PHE A 374 5.60 9.26 6.47
N SER A 375 5.64 9.16 5.13
CA SER A 375 4.44 9.32 4.30
C SER A 375 3.38 8.27 4.63
N SER A 376 3.77 7.02 4.92
CA SER A 376 2.83 5.96 5.29
C SER A 376 2.15 6.24 6.63
N ILE A 377 2.85 6.76 7.63
CA ILE A 377 2.26 7.13 8.92
C ILE A 377 1.12 8.16 8.72
N ILE A 378 1.37 9.22 7.97
CA ILE A 378 0.36 10.27 7.74
C ILE A 378 -0.79 9.79 6.85
N GLY A 379 -0.53 8.94 5.86
CA GLY A 379 -1.55 8.33 5.00
C GLY A 379 -2.48 7.40 5.76
N TRP A 380 -1.94 6.51 6.58
CA TRP A 380 -2.72 5.59 7.41
C TRP A 380 -3.48 6.30 8.53
N ASN A 381 -2.91 7.38 9.11
CA ASN A 381 -3.66 8.24 10.05
C ASN A 381 -4.95 8.76 9.40
N PHE A 382 -4.87 9.23 8.16
CA PHE A 382 -6.05 9.68 7.44
C PHE A 382 -7.08 8.56 7.26
N TYR A 383 -6.65 7.33 6.93
CA TYR A 383 -7.53 6.18 6.78
C TYR A 383 -8.27 5.84 8.07
N ALA A 384 -7.55 5.78 9.20
CA ALA A 384 -8.17 5.53 10.49
C ALA A 384 -9.13 6.65 10.91
N GLU A 385 -8.80 7.93 10.63
CA GLU A 385 -9.71 9.04 10.89
C GLU A 385 -11.06 8.84 10.17
N ARG A 386 -11.06 8.35 8.92
CA ARG A 386 -12.30 8.03 8.20
C ARG A 386 -13.08 6.88 8.82
N CYS A 387 -12.40 5.84 9.29
CA CYS A 387 -13.01 4.71 10.00
C CYS A 387 -13.60 5.15 11.37
N VAL A 388 -12.89 6.00 12.10
CA VAL A 388 -13.36 6.56 13.39
C VAL A 388 -14.61 7.43 13.19
N ILE A 389 -14.63 8.29 12.17
CA ILE A 389 -15.80 9.10 11.84
C ILE A 389 -17.02 8.20 11.52
N TYR A 390 -16.81 7.11 10.77
CA TYR A 390 -17.87 6.18 10.44
C TYR A 390 -18.49 5.52 11.69
N LEU A 391 -17.65 5.11 12.65
CA LEU A 391 -18.12 4.42 13.87
C LEU A 391 -18.70 5.36 14.94
N PHE A 392 -18.09 6.53 15.13
CA PHE A 392 -18.33 7.40 16.27
C PHE A 392 -18.76 8.82 15.91
N GLY A 393 -18.86 9.13 14.60
CA GLY A 393 -19.23 10.46 14.13
C GLY A 393 -18.06 11.46 14.13
N THR A 394 -18.29 12.64 13.57
CA THR A 394 -17.26 13.68 13.38
C THR A 394 -16.70 14.25 14.67
N GLY A 395 -17.50 14.29 15.76
CA GLY A 395 -17.07 14.77 17.06
C GLY A 395 -15.94 13.95 17.70
N SER A 396 -15.74 12.71 17.27
CA SER A 396 -14.68 11.83 17.78
C SER A 396 -13.26 12.23 17.35
N ILE A 397 -13.12 13.04 16.29
CA ILE A 397 -11.82 13.46 15.75
C ILE A 397 -10.97 14.18 16.81
N ARG A 398 -11.62 15.01 17.66
CA ARG A 398 -10.93 15.74 18.74
C ARG A 398 -10.23 14.83 19.75
N PHE A 399 -10.75 13.62 19.93
CA PHE A 399 -10.15 12.61 20.82
C PHE A 399 -9.20 11.69 20.07
N TYR A 400 -9.54 11.34 18.83
CA TYR A 400 -8.76 10.44 18.01
C TYR A 400 -7.37 10.99 17.68
N ARG A 401 -7.25 12.27 17.24
CA ARG A 401 -5.96 12.84 16.86
C ARG A 401 -4.93 12.85 17.97
N PRO A 402 -5.25 13.34 19.20
CA PRO A 402 -4.32 13.24 20.33
C PRO A 402 -3.98 11.79 20.67
N LEU A 403 -4.96 10.88 20.66
CA LEU A 403 -4.74 9.46 20.92
C LEU A 403 -3.76 8.86 19.88
N TYR A 404 -3.94 9.15 18.61
CA TYR A 404 -3.02 8.69 17.56
C TYR A 404 -1.60 9.22 17.77
N ILE A 405 -1.45 10.48 18.12
CA ILE A 405 -0.15 11.09 18.43
C ILE A 405 0.48 10.41 19.66
N CYS A 406 -0.29 10.10 20.69
CA CYS A 406 0.19 9.35 21.85
C CYS A 406 0.64 7.92 21.48
N ILE A 407 -0.06 7.25 20.55
CA ILE A 407 0.34 5.93 20.04
C ILE A 407 1.66 6.04 19.28
N VAL A 408 1.83 7.05 18.42
CA VAL A 408 3.11 7.31 17.73
C VAL A 408 4.22 7.59 18.75
N ALA A 409 3.95 8.44 19.75
CA ALA A 409 4.90 8.78 20.80
C ALA A 409 5.27 7.59 21.69
N SER A 410 4.38 6.62 21.88
CA SER A 410 4.67 5.44 22.71
C SER A 410 5.86 4.61 22.18
N TYR A 411 6.20 4.73 20.88
CA TYR A 411 7.40 4.11 20.36
C TYR A 411 8.69 4.64 20.97
N ILE A 412 8.69 5.89 21.49
CA ILE A 412 9.82 6.45 22.26
C ILE A 412 10.10 5.58 23.49
N LEU A 413 9.03 5.11 24.18
CA LEU A 413 9.19 4.21 25.33
C LEU A 413 9.72 2.84 24.89
N VAL A 414 9.26 2.33 23.75
CA VAL A 414 9.80 1.07 23.20
C VAL A 414 11.30 1.15 23.01
N VAL A 415 11.78 2.23 22.40
CA VAL A 415 13.22 2.41 22.15
C VAL A 415 14.02 2.75 23.40
N ALA A 416 13.42 3.43 24.40
CA ALA A 416 14.09 3.80 25.64
C ALA A 416 14.24 2.62 26.60
N PHE A 417 13.26 1.72 26.65
CA PHE A 417 13.21 0.63 27.64
C PHE A 417 13.48 -0.76 27.06
N ILE A 418 13.30 -0.93 25.74
CA ILE A 418 13.56 -2.19 25.06
C ILE A 418 14.84 -2.05 24.25
N ASP A 419 15.86 -2.83 24.61
CA ASP A 419 17.07 -2.92 23.79
C ASP A 419 16.71 -3.58 22.45
N VAL A 420 16.48 -2.74 21.45
CA VAL A 420 16.09 -3.14 20.07
C VAL A 420 17.17 -4.04 19.41
N LYS A 421 18.39 -4.03 19.93
CA LYS A 421 19.48 -4.88 19.47
C LYS A 421 19.47 -6.26 20.13
N ASN A 422 18.70 -6.44 21.21
CA ASN A 422 18.62 -7.69 21.96
C ASN A 422 17.63 -8.66 21.33
N VAL A 423 17.84 -9.97 21.49
CA VAL A 423 16.96 -11.04 20.99
C VAL A 423 15.52 -10.91 21.48
N ALA A 424 15.33 -10.49 22.76
CA ALA A 424 14.01 -10.25 23.31
C ALA A 424 13.30 -9.04 22.68
N GLY A 425 14.03 -7.96 22.42
CA GLY A 425 13.56 -6.78 21.69
C GLY A 425 13.15 -7.12 20.26
N ASN A 426 13.94 -7.93 19.57
CA ASN A 426 13.61 -8.40 18.22
C ASN A 426 12.33 -9.24 18.18
N LYS A 427 12.05 -10.09 19.19
CA LYS A 427 10.81 -10.86 19.28
C LYS A 427 9.59 -9.98 19.51
N ALA A 428 9.69 -8.94 20.32
CA ALA A 428 8.60 -8.00 20.55
C ALA A 428 8.27 -7.22 19.27
N ILE A 429 9.28 -6.75 18.56
CA ILE A 429 9.11 -6.08 17.27
C ILE A 429 8.49 -7.03 16.24
N PHE A 430 8.93 -8.29 16.18
CA PHE A 430 8.35 -9.29 15.30
C PHE A 430 6.87 -9.54 15.60
N ALA A 431 6.46 -9.56 16.90
CA ALA A 431 5.05 -9.67 17.29
C ALA A 431 4.23 -8.47 16.79
N ILE A 432 4.78 -7.25 16.85
CA ILE A 432 4.15 -6.03 16.33
C ILE A 432 3.91 -6.15 14.81
N TRP A 433 4.91 -6.59 14.05
CA TRP A 433 4.77 -6.82 12.61
C TRP A 433 3.71 -7.89 12.29
N THR A 434 3.66 -8.94 13.10
CA THR A 434 2.68 -10.02 12.94
C THR A 434 1.25 -9.53 13.20
N ILE A 435 1.04 -8.70 14.23
CA ILE A 435 -0.25 -8.05 14.50
C ILE A 435 -0.66 -7.13 13.35
N ALA A 436 0.28 -6.38 12.79
CA ALA A 436 0.05 -5.55 11.63
C ALA A 436 -0.48 -6.34 10.42
N ASP A 437 0.16 -7.46 10.12
CA ASP A 437 -0.24 -8.35 9.02
C ASP A 437 -1.63 -8.96 9.28
N ILE A 438 -1.94 -9.36 10.52
CA ILE A 438 -3.25 -9.89 10.91
C ILE A 438 -4.35 -8.82 10.70
N ALA A 439 -4.15 -7.60 11.19
CA ALA A 439 -5.12 -6.52 11.07
C ALA A 439 -5.42 -6.18 9.59
N ASN A 440 -4.39 -6.14 8.74
CA ASN A 440 -4.54 -5.95 7.31
C ASN A 440 -5.36 -7.07 6.65
N GLY A 441 -5.08 -8.32 6.99
CA GLY A 441 -5.83 -9.45 6.44
C GLY A 441 -7.30 -9.44 6.85
N LEU A 442 -7.59 -9.08 8.11
CA LEU A 442 -8.96 -8.94 8.61
C LEU A 442 -9.73 -7.80 7.93
N MET A 443 -9.04 -6.73 7.51
CA MET A 443 -9.63 -5.63 6.76
C MET A 443 -9.99 -6.06 5.33
N ALA A 444 -9.16 -6.91 4.70
CA ALA A 444 -9.38 -7.38 3.34
C ALA A 444 -10.66 -8.20 3.19
N PHE A 445 -10.97 -9.07 4.16
CA PHE A 445 -12.05 -10.03 4.06
C PHE A 445 -13.44 -9.39 3.77
N PRO A 446 -13.95 -8.43 4.56
CA PRO A 446 -15.23 -7.78 4.29
C PRO A 446 -15.23 -7.02 2.96
N ASN A 447 -14.09 -6.44 2.59
CA ASN A 447 -13.93 -5.73 1.35
C ASN A 447 -14.05 -6.65 0.11
N LEU A 448 -13.38 -7.79 0.12
CA LEU A 448 -13.42 -8.77 -0.98
C LEU A 448 -14.83 -9.32 -1.19
N ILE A 449 -15.58 -9.60 -0.09
CA ILE A 449 -16.98 -10.00 -0.16
C ILE A 449 -17.80 -8.92 -0.87
N ALA A 450 -17.65 -7.67 -0.47
CA ALA A 450 -18.40 -6.57 -1.05
C ALA A 450 -18.08 -6.37 -2.54
N LEU A 451 -16.82 -6.42 -2.92
CA LEU A 451 -16.40 -6.30 -4.31
C LEU A 451 -16.97 -7.42 -5.19
N PHE A 452 -16.95 -8.66 -4.67
CA PHE A 452 -17.54 -9.79 -5.37
C PHE A 452 -19.05 -9.59 -5.58
N MET A 453 -19.77 -9.14 -4.56
CA MET A 453 -21.22 -8.92 -4.64
C MET A 453 -21.57 -7.70 -5.52
N LEU A 454 -20.80 -6.64 -5.47
CA LEU A 454 -21.01 -5.39 -6.22
C LEU A 454 -20.37 -5.38 -7.62
N ARG A 455 -19.75 -6.48 -8.07
CA ARG A 455 -19.06 -6.55 -9.38
C ARG A 455 -19.94 -6.15 -10.59
N LYS A 456 -21.25 -6.42 -10.52
CA LYS A 456 -22.20 -6.02 -11.56
C LYS A 456 -22.33 -4.50 -11.63
N VAL A 457 -22.42 -3.83 -10.49
CA VAL A 457 -22.47 -2.36 -10.40
C VAL A 457 -21.23 -1.75 -11.02
N VAL A 458 -20.03 -2.30 -10.70
CA VAL A 458 -18.75 -1.86 -11.28
C VAL A 458 -18.78 -1.98 -12.80
N PHE A 459 -19.23 -3.10 -13.33
CA PHE A 459 -19.31 -3.32 -14.77
C PHE A 459 -20.30 -2.37 -15.46
N GLU A 460 -21.52 -2.25 -14.96
CA GLU A 460 -22.58 -1.43 -15.54
C GLU A 460 -22.20 0.05 -15.58
N GLU A 461 -21.70 0.61 -14.49
CA GLU A 461 -21.25 2.00 -14.43
C GLU A 461 -20.07 2.26 -15.38
N THR A 462 -19.13 1.31 -15.47
CA THR A 462 -18.00 1.41 -16.41
C THR A 462 -18.48 1.43 -17.87
N VAL A 463 -19.37 0.54 -18.24
CA VAL A 463 -19.94 0.47 -19.60
C VAL A 463 -20.73 1.73 -19.93
N LYS A 464 -21.57 2.20 -19.00
CA LYS A 464 -22.36 3.42 -19.16
C LYS A 464 -21.49 4.65 -19.41
N TYR A 465 -20.42 4.80 -18.61
CA TYR A 465 -19.46 5.90 -18.76
C TYR A 465 -18.81 5.91 -20.15
N PHE A 466 -18.26 4.78 -20.60
CA PHE A 466 -17.59 4.73 -21.91
C PHE A 466 -18.54 4.88 -23.09
N LYS A 467 -19.78 4.40 -22.99
CA LYS A 467 -20.82 4.63 -24.02
C LYS A 467 -21.15 6.13 -24.11
N HIS A 468 -21.36 6.80 -22.98
CA HIS A 468 -21.65 8.24 -22.94
C HIS A 468 -20.50 9.05 -23.53
N LYS A 469 -19.26 8.78 -23.12
CA LYS A 469 -18.05 9.46 -23.63
C LYS A 469 -17.85 9.26 -25.13
N LYS A 470 -18.22 8.09 -25.69
CA LYS A 470 -18.21 7.84 -27.13
C LYS A 470 -19.26 8.69 -27.85
N ALA A 471 -20.49 8.76 -27.32
CA ALA A 471 -21.57 9.55 -27.89
C ALA A 471 -21.25 11.06 -27.93
N LEU A 472 -20.63 11.60 -26.88
CA LEU A 472 -20.18 13.00 -26.84
C LEU A 472 -19.13 13.30 -27.91
N ARG A 473 -18.14 12.41 -28.11
CA ARG A 473 -17.11 12.57 -29.16
C ARG A 473 -17.70 12.54 -30.58
N MET A 474 -18.71 11.70 -30.82
CA MET A 474 -19.37 11.65 -32.12
C MET A 474 -20.17 12.94 -32.39
N LYS A 475 -20.83 13.49 -31.37
CA LYS A 475 -21.55 14.77 -31.50
C LYS A 475 -20.58 15.94 -31.80
N SER A 476 -19.45 16.02 -31.09
CA SER A 476 -18.46 17.07 -31.32
C SER A 476 -17.81 16.98 -32.71
N ALA A 477 -17.58 15.77 -33.23
CA ALA A 477 -17.04 15.57 -34.58
C ALA A 477 -18.05 16.00 -35.66
N ASN A 478 -19.35 15.72 -35.44
CA ASN A 478 -20.41 16.12 -36.38
C ASN A 478 -20.74 17.64 -36.36
N CYS A 479 -20.34 18.37 -35.30
CA CYS A 479 -20.49 19.83 -35.23
C CYS A 479 -19.31 20.60 -35.87
N GLN A 480 -18.21 19.88 -36.20
CA GLN A 480 -17.02 20.46 -36.86
C GLN A 480 -16.93 20.15 -38.33
N SER A 481 -17.80 19.28 -38.83
CA SER A 481 -18.04 19.00 -40.26
C SER A 481 -19.19 19.86 -40.79
#